data_0baa9b76b70923f4db23116c05525f32
#
_entry.id   0baa9b76b70923f4db23116c05525f32
#
_cell.length_a   1.000
_cell.length_b   1.000
_cell.length_c   1.000
_cell.angle_alpha   90.00
_cell.angle_beta   90.00
_cell.angle_gamma   90.00
#
_symmetry.space_group_name_H-M   'P 1'
#
loop_
_entity.id
_entity.type
_entity.pdbx_description
1 polymer ?
#
loop_
_entity_poly.entity_id
_entity_poly.type
_entity_poly.pdbx_seq_one_letter_code
_entity_poly.pdbx_strand_id
1 'polypeptide(L)'
;QDGKAAAKPVLLAVSFGTSYNNNRNVSIGAIESALREAYPNYEVRRAFTSQIIIDVLDKRDGIDIDNVTEAMDRLVADGVKEVVVQPTHVIPGFEYDDVVKEVSKYNDKFDSLKIGRPLLVDDGDYTDLIGVLTKETARYNVAGTALVFMGHGTEHEANATYGKLQDCLLYTS
;
A
#
# COMPACT_ATOMS: atom_id res chain seq x y z
N GLN A 1 1.86 1.26 -40.91
CA GLN A 1 1.02 1.03 -39.72
C GLN A 1 1.94 0.55 -38.63
N ASP A 2 2.48 1.52 -37.90
CA ASP A 2 3.32 1.22 -36.73
C ASP A 2 2.42 0.70 -35.63
N GLY A 3 2.40 -0.61 -35.46
CA GLY A 3 1.75 -1.29 -34.35
C GLY A 3 2.44 -0.87 -33.05
N LYS A 4 1.99 0.23 -32.43
CA LYS A 4 2.37 0.56 -31.06
C LYS A 4 1.97 -0.64 -30.20
N ALA A 5 2.95 -1.34 -29.64
CA ALA A 5 2.68 -2.47 -28.75
C ALA A 5 1.69 -2.01 -27.67
N ALA A 6 0.65 -2.81 -27.42
CA ALA A 6 -0.32 -2.49 -26.39
C ALA A 6 0.42 -2.24 -25.08
N ALA A 7 0.10 -1.14 -24.39
CA ALA A 7 0.71 -0.83 -23.09
C ALA A 7 0.42 -2.00 -22.13
N LYS A 8 1.44 -2.42 -21.37
CA LYS A 8 1.25 -3.45 -20.35
C LYS A 8 0.21 -2.99 -19.33
N PRO A 9 -0.57 -3.91 -18.74
CA PRO A 9 -1.39 -3.57 -17.59
C PRO A 9 -0.50 -3.06 -16.45
N VAL A 10 -1.01 -2.11 -15.68
CA VAL A 10 -0.26 -1.47 -14.60
C VAL A 10 -0.85 -1.84 -13.25
N LEU A 11 0.03 -2.18 -12.30
CA LEU A 11 -0.26 -2.26 -10.89
C LEU A 11 0.34 -1.01 -10.23
N LEU A 12 -0.53 -0.09 -9.79
CA LEU A 12 -0.12 1.13 -9.10
C LEU A 12 -0.13 0.88 -7.59
N ALA A 13 1.06 0.77 -6.99
CA ALA A 13 1.22 0.70 -5.55
C ALA A 13 1.08 2.11 -4.95
N VAL A 14 0.07 2.31 -4.10
CA VAL A 14 -0.23 3.59 -3.46
C VAL A 14 0.09 3.50 -1.99
N SER A 15 1.07 4.28 -1.53
CA SER A 15 1.50 4.35 -0.13
C SER A 15 1.37 5.77 0.40
N PHE A 16 1.27 5.93 1.73
CA PHE A 16 1.36 7.26 2.35
C PHE A 16 2.69 7.94 1.99
N GLY A 17 3.76 7.17 1.98
CA GLY A 17 5.10 7.62 1.69
C GLY A 17 5.96 7.77 2.94
N THR A 18 7.25 7.93 2.73
CA THR A 18 8.22 8.29 3.77
C THR A 18 9.37 9.08 3.15
N SER A 19 9.82 10.11 3.85
CA SER A 19 10.99 10.91 3.44
C SER A 19 12.33 10.29 3.86
N TYR A 20 12.32 9.22 4.63
CA TYR A 20 13.52 8.49 5.05
C TYR A 20 13.92 7.47 4.00
N ASN A 21 15.02 7.71 3.27
CA ASN A 21 15.43 6.91 2.12
C ASN A 21 15.65 5.43 2.47
N ASN A 22 16.32 5.14 3.59
CA ASN A 22 16.57 3.76 4.01
C ASN A 22 15.25 3.05 4.37
N ASN A 23 14.36 3.71 5.12
CA ASN A 23 13.06 3.14 5.47
C ASN A 23 12.22 2.90 4.21
N ARG A 24 12.17 3.87 3.28
CA ARG A 24 11.41 3.70 2.03
C ARG A 24 11.85 2.45 1.26
N ASN A 25 13.14 2.16 1.21
CA ASN A 25 13.67 1.01 0.48
C ASN A 25 13.31 -0.33 1.15
N VAL A 26 13.40 -0.42 2.49
CA VAL A 26 13.16 -1.67 3.22
C VAL A 26 11.69 -1.92 3.55
N SER A 27 10.81 -0.94 3.43
CA SER A 27 9.36 -1.05 3.66
C SER A 27 8.59 -0.98 2.34
N ILE A 28 8.36 0.22 1.81
CA ILE A 28 7.58 0.43 0.58
C ILE A 28 8.23 -0.28 -0.61
N GLY A 29 9.55 -0.13 -0.77
CA GLY A 29 10.30 -0.80 -1.84
C GLY A 29 10.25 -2.32 -1.76
N ALA A 30 10.21 -2.90 -0.56
CA ALA A 30 10.05 -4.34 -0.38
C ALA A 30 8.66 -4.82 -0.81
N ILE A 31 7.60 -4.08 -0.46
CA ILE A 31 6.23 -4.37 -0.91
C ILE A 31 6.15 -4.32 -2.44
N GLU A 32 6.68 -3.27 -3.06
CA GLU A 32 6.69 -3.12 -4.52
C GLU A 32 7.48 -4.23 -5.21
N SER A 33 8.59 -4.69 -4.62
CA SER A 33 9.36 -5.82 -5.15
C SER A 33 8.57 -7.11 -5.08
N ALA A 34 7.90 -7.38 -3.97
CA ALA A 34 7.00 -8.54 -3.84
C ALA A 34 5.85 -8.49 -4.85
N LEU A 35 5.29 -7.31 -5.12
CA LEU A 35 4.27 -7.14 -6.16
C LEU A 35 4.82 -7.43 -7.56
N ARG A 36 6.05 -7.00 -7.89
CA ARG A 36 6.70 -7.31 -9.18
C ARG A 36 6.94 -8.82 -9.35
N GLU A 37 7.33 -9.49 -8.28
CA GLU A 37 7.56 -10.94 -8.31
C GLU A 37 6.24 -11.71 -8.45
N ALA A 38 5.20 -11.31 -7.72
CA ALA A 38 3.90 -11.97 -7.74
C ALA A 38 3.12 -11.73 -9.05
N TYR A 39 3.32 -10.57 -9.68
CA TYR A 39 2.58 -10.14 -10.88
C TYR A 39 3.51 -9.74 -12.03
N PRO A 40 4.31 -10.67 -12.59
CA PRO A 40 5.34 -10.36 -13.60
C PRO A 40 4.78 -9.82 -14.91
N ASN A 41 3.48 -10.02 -15.16
CA ASN A 41 2.78 -9.52 -16.35
C ASN A 41 2.34 -8.05 -16.22
N TYR A 42 2.40 -7.48 -15.01
CA TYR A 42 2.09 -6.08 -14.74
C TYR A 42 3.36 -5.23 -14.67
N GLU A 43 3.27 -4.00 -15.12
CA GLU A 43 4.24 -2.96 -14.77
C GLU A 43 3.86 -2.39 -13.40
N VAL A 44 4.76 -2.48 -12.42
CA VAL A 44 4.51 -1.93 -11.08
C VAL A 44 5.02 -0.49 -11.02
N ARG A 45 4.10 0.44 -10.80
CA ARG A 45 4.36 1.87 -10.60
C ARG A 45 4.06 2.28 -9.16
N ARG A 46 4.55 3.45 -8.76
CA ARG A 46 4.44 4.03 -7.41
C ARG A 46 3.67 5.32 -7.44
N ALA A 47 2.86 5.55 -6.40
CA ALA A 47 2.35 6.87 -6.03
C ALA A 47 2.35 7.03 -4.51
N PHE A 48 2.46 8.28 -4.03
CA PHE A 48 2.32 8.63 -2.63
C PHE A 48 1.08 9.48 -2.39
N THR A 49 0.48 9.37 -1.19
CA THR A 49 -0.67 10.20 -0.82
C THR A 49 -0.25 11.48 -0.11
N SER A 50 0.89 11.49 0.59
CA SER A 50 1.36 12.65 1.35
C SER A 50 2.12 13.63 0.47
N GLN A 51 1.49 14.75 0.10
CA GLN A 51 2.14 15.83 -0.65
C GLN A 51 3.35 16.40 0.09
N ILE A 52 3.28 16.49 1.42
CA ILE A 52 4.41 16.98 2.24
C ILE A 52 5.65 16.10 2.04
N ILE A 53 5.47 14.79 2.01
CA ILE A 53 6.58 13.84 1.79
C ILE A 53 7.12 13.95 0.37
N ILE A 54 6.24 14.05 -0.63
CA ILE A 54 6.61 14.25 -2.04
C ILE A 54 7.47 15.51 -2.17
N ASP A 55 7.00 16.64 -1.63
CA ASP A 55 7.72 17.92 -1.67
C ASP A 55 9.08 17.87 -0.97
N VAL A 56 9.20 17.14 0.14
CA VAL A 56 10.47 16.97 0.85
C VAL A 56 11.45 16.15 0.01
N LEU A 57 10.99 15.08 -0.64
CA LEU A 57 11.83 14.23 -1.47
C LEU A 57 12.33 14.96 -2.71
N ASP A 58 11.45 15.71 -3.37
CA ASP A 58 11.82 16.52 -4.52
C ASP A 58 12.87 17.59 -4.14
N LYS A 59 12.57 18.43 -3.14
CA LYS A 59 13.45 19.54 -2.73
C LYS A 59 14.78 19.09 -2.15
N ARG A 60 14.81 18.01 -1.38
CA ARG A 60 16.01 17.54 -0.68
C ARG A 60 16.88 16.64 -1.56
N ASP A 61 16.24 15.72 -2.29
CA ASP A 61 16.92 14.61 -2.96
C ASP A 61 16.76 14.66 -4.48
N GLY A 62 15.93 15.55 -5.03
CA GLY A 62 15.59 15.57 -6.46
C GLY A 62 14.84 14.33 -6.90
N ILE A 63 14.09 13.70 -5.99
CA ILE A 63 13.31 12.50 -6.26
C ILE A 63 11.87 12.92 -6.55
N ASP A 64 11.46 12.81 -7.80
CA ASP A 64 10.10 13.07 -8.26
C ASP A 64 9.24 11.83 -8.07
N ILE A 65 8.16 11.94 -7.28
CA ILE A 65 7.18 10.90 -7.04
C ILE A 65 5.80 11.48 -7.26
N ASP A 66 5.02 10.85 -8.12
CA ASP A 66 3.65 11.26 -8.40
C ASP A 66 2.77 11.11 -7.14
N ASN A 67 1.88 12.06 -6.91
CA ASN A 67 0.70 11.83 -6.07
C ASN A 67 -0.32 10.97 -6.85
N VAL A 68 -1.44 10.62 -6.19
CA VAL A 68 -2.44 9.71 -6.80
C VAL A 68 -3.02 10.29 -8.08
N THR A 69 -3.38 11.58 -8.10
CA THR A 69 -3.93 12.25 -9.28
C THR A 69 -2.92 12.28 -10.42
N GLU A 70 -1.69 12.69 -10.16
CA GLU A 70 -0.61 12.75 -11.15
C GLU A 70 -0.30 11.37 -11.74
N ALA A 71 -0.26 10.34 -10.89
CA ALA A 71 -0.05 8.97 -11.34
C ALA A 71 -1.19 8.49 -12.26
N MET A 72 -2.45 8.74 -11.88
CA MET A 72 -3.60 8.36 -12.69
C MET A 72 -3.65 9.12 -14.03
N ASP A 73 -3.37 10.41 -14.02
CA ASP A 73 -3.29 11.22 -15.25
C ASP A 73 -2.18 10.72 -16.18
N ARG A 74 -1.03 10.37 -15.62
CA ARG A 74 0.08 9.79 -16.39
C ARG A 74 -0.30 8.43 -17.01
N LEU A 75 -1.02 7.57 -16.29
CA LEU A 75 -1.52 6.31 -16.82
C LEU A 75 -2.47 6.50 -18.01
N VAL A 76 -3.36 7.50 -17.92
CA VAL A 76 -4.24 7.88 -19.04
C VAL A 76 -3.42 8.39 -20.23
N ALA A 77 -2.45 9.28 -20.01
CA ALA A 77 -1.60 9.83 -21.05
C ALA A 77 -0.74 8.74 -21.75
N ASP A 78 -0.27 7.75 -20.99
CA ASP A 78 0.50 6.60 -21.50
C ASP A 78 -0.38 5.62 -22.30
N GLY A 79 -1.70 5.78 -22.29
CA GLY A 79 -2.64 4.92 -23.01
C GLY A 79 -2.80 3.54 -22.36
N VAL A 80 -2.53 3.43 -21.07
CA VAL A 80 -2.76 2.20 -20.30
C VAL A 80 -4.25 1.87 -20.32
N LYS A 81 -4.58 0.57 -20.47
CA LYS A 81 -5.97 0.11 -20.59
C LYS A 81 -6.47 -0.59 -19.33
N GLU A 82 -5.59 -1.30 -18.66
CA GLU A 82 -5.92 -2.06 -17.46
C GLU A 82 -5.06 -1.57 -16.29
N VAL A 83 -5.72 -1.18 -15.21
CA VAL A 83 -5.08 -0.66 -14.00
C VAL A 83 -5.62 -1.39 -12.76
N VAL A 84 -4.71 -1.85 -11.94
CA VAL A 84 -4.99 -2.28 -10.56
C VAL A 84 -4.29 -1.31 -9.62
N VAL A 85 -5.04 -0.60 -8.82
CA VAL A 85 -4.51 0.26 -7.75
C VAL A 85 -4.47 -0.55 -6.46
N GLN A 86 -3.27 -0.76 -5.91
CA GLN A 86 -3.09 -1.46 -4.64
C GLN A 86 -2.62 -0.49 -3.56
N PRO A 87 -3.52 -0.02 -2.68
CA PRO A 87 -3.15 0.71 -1.49
C PRO A 87 -2.36 -0.18 -0.53
N THR A 88 -1.31 0.35 0.07
CA THR A 88 -0.51 -0.36 1.08
C THR A 88 -0.96 -0.08 2.52
N HIS A 89 -2.12 0.52 2.67
CA HIS A 89 -2.74 0.86 3.95
C HIS A 89 -3.07 -0.40 4.76
N VAL A 90 -2.85 -0.33 6.06
CA VAL A 90 -3.09 -1.48 6.96
C VAL A 90 -4.58 -1.64 7.25
N ILE A 91 -5.31 -0.55 7.40
CA ILE A 91 -6.72 -0.53 7.80
C ILE A 91 -7.58 0.24 6.78
N PRO A 92 -8.89 -0.04 6.67
CA PRO A 92 -9.84 0.73 5.87
C PRO A 92 -10.23 2.04 6.58
N GLY A 93 -9.26 2.94 6.77
CA GLY A 93 -9.44 4.24 7.43
C GLY A 93 -9.58 5.39 6.44
N PHE A 94 -9.57 6.63 6.95
CA PHE A 94 -9.76 7.84 6.14
C PHE A 94 -8.82 7.94 4.95
N GLU A 95 -7.54 7.59 5.13
CA GLU A 95 -6.56 7.65 4.03
C GLU A 95 -6.87 6.67 2.91
N TYR A 96 -7.33 5.46 3.26
CA TYR A 96 -7.79 4.49 2.27
C TYR A 96 -9.03 4.99 1.53
N ASP A 97 -10.00 5.55 2.25
CA ASP A 97 -11.23 6.11 1.66
C ASP A 97 -10.91 7.27 0.70
N ASP A 98 -9.94 8.12 1.05
CA ASP A 98 -9.48 9.19 0.18
C ASP A 98 -8.83 8.65 -1.11
N VAL A 99 -8.04 7.59 -1.04
CA VAL A 99 -7.49 6.92 -2.23
C VAL A 99 -8.61 6.36 -3.11
N VAL A 100 -9.58 5.65 -2.52
CA VAL A 100 -10.73 5.10 -3.26
C VAL A 100 -11.52 6.22 -3.96
N LYS A 101 -11.80 7.30 -3.25
CA LYS A 101 -12.51 8.47 -3.78
C LYS A 101 -11.76 9.12 -4.93
N GLU A 102 -10.44 9.29 -4.80
CA GLU A 102 -9.60 9.92 -5.82
C GLU A 102 -9.53 9.04 -7.08
N VAL A 103 -9.22 7.76 -6.92
CA VAL A 103 -9.08 6.79 -8.01
C VAL A 103 -10.41 6.59 -8.74
N SER A 104 -11.54 6.59 -8.03
CA SER A 104 -12.87 6.37 -8.61
C SER A 104 -13.28 7.43 -9.63
N LYS A 105 -12.65 8.61 -9.63
CA LYS A 105 -12.86 9.66 -10.65
C LYS A 105 -12.42 9.21 -12.05
N TYR A 106 -11.62 8.15 -12.13
CA TYR A 106 -11.04 7.63 -13.37
C TYR A 106 -11.73 6.36 -13.89
N ASN A 107 -12.87 5.97 -13.33
CA ASN A 107 -13.57 4.74 -13.70
C ASN A 107 -13.93 4.64 -15.20
N ASP A 108 -14.12 5.77 -15.86
CA ASP A 108 -14.46 5.87 -17.29
C ASP A 108 -13.22 6.05 -18.20
N LYS A 109 -12.02 6.09 -17.66
CA LYS A 109 -10.78 6.35 -18.39
C LYS A 109 -10.05 5.09 -18.82
N PHE A 110 -10.36 3.95 -18.21
CA PHE A 110 -9.70 2.67 -18.45
C PHE A 110 -10.71 1.59 -18.86
N ASP A 111 -10.25 0.60 -19.61
CA ASP A 111 -11.08 -0.58 -19.96
C ASP A 111 -11.34 -1.44 -18.71
N SER A 112 -10.38 -1.45 -17.77
CA SER A 112 -10.51 -2.07 -16.45
C SER A 112 -9.76 -1.27 -15.40
N LEU A 113 -10.47 -0.84 -14.35
CA LEU A 113 -9.90 -0.21 -13.18
C LEU A 113 -10.36 -0.97 -11.93
N LYS A 114 -9.42 -1.48 -11.16
CA LYS A 114 -9.70 -2.19 -9.90
C LYS A 114 -8.91 -1.56 -8.77
N ILE A 115 -9.52 -1.52 -7.58
CA ILE A 115 -8.89 -1.02 -6.36
C ILE A 115 -8.79 -2.20 -5.39
N GLY A 116 -7.56 -2.48 -4.94
CA GLY A 116 -7.28 -3.47 -3.92
C GLY A 116 -7.74 -3.02 -2.54
N ARG A 117 -7.96 -3.96 -1.65
CA ARG A 117 -8.36 -3.71 -0.27
C ARG A 117 -7.13 -3.45 0.62
N PRO A 118 -7.31 -2.84 1.81
CA PRO A 118 -6.26 -2.73 2.81
C PRO A 118 -5.84 -4.10 3.34
N LEU A 119 -4.80 -4.12 4.18
CA LEU A 119 -4.24 -5.36 4.71
C LEU A 119 -5.22 -6.10 5.63
N LEU A 120 -5.92 -5.39 6.53
CA LEU A 120 -6.77 -5.96 7.57
C LEU A 120 -8.25 -5.63 7.32
N VAL A 121 -8.98 -6.57 6.75
CA VAL A 121 -10.43 -6.47 6.47
C VAL A 121 -11.16 -7.68 7.06
N ASP A 122 -10.75 -8.88 6.66
CA ASP A 122 -11.42 -10.14 7.02
C ASP A 122 -10.68 -10.88 8.15
N ASP A 123 -11.36 -11.82 8.81
CA ASP A 123 -10.76 -12.66 9.88
C ASP A 123 -9.51 -13.42 9.41
N GLY A 124 -9.49 -13.86 8.16
CA GLY A 124 -8.34 -14.50 7.55
C GLY A 124 -7.10 -13.60 7.52
N ASP A 125 -7.27 -12.31 7.25
CA ASP A 125 -6.17 -11.34 7.20
C ASP A 125 -5.48 -11.20 8.56
N TYR A 126 -6.27 -11.22 9.65
CA TYR A 126 -5.72 -11.19 11.02
C TYR A 126 -4.94 -12.45 11.33
N THR A 127 -5.47 -13.61 10.93
CA THR A 127 -4.80 -14.91 11.14
C THR A 127 -3.46 -14.91 10.41
N ASP A 128 -3.42 -14.47 9.17
CA ASP A 128 -2.20 -14.43 8.36
C ASP A 128 -1.18 -13.45 8.94
N LEU A 129 -1.61 -12.24 9.31
CA LEU A 129 -0.73 -11.24 9.91
C LEU A 129 -0.14 -11.73 11.23
N ILE A 130 -0.94 -12.35 12.10
CA ILE A 130 -0.47 -12.90 13.37
C ILE A 130 0.55 -14.01 13.16
N GLY A 131 0.31 -14.89 12.17
CA GLY A 131 1.27 -15.91 11.78
C GLY A 131 2.64 -15.31 11.40
N VAL A 132 2.62 -14.22 10.61
CA VAL A 132 3.84 -13.49 10.24
C VAL A 132 4.49 -12.85 11.48
N LEU A 133 3.73 -12.10 12.29
CA LEU A 133 4.26 -11.43 13.48
C LEU A 133 4.88 -12.43 14.47
N THR A 134 4.19 -13.53 14.74
CA THR A 134 4.68 -14.58 15.63
C THR A 134 5.99 -15.18 15.14
N LYS A 135 6.08 -15.47 13.85
CA LYS A 135 7.30 -16.01 13.22
C LYS A 135 8.47 -15.03 13.31
N GLU A 136 8.26 -13.78 12.93
CA GLU A 136 9.31 -12.75 12.86
C GLU A 136 9.79 -12.34 14.26
N THR A 137 8.93 -12.43 15.29
CA THR A 137 9.26 -12.04 16.66
C THR A 137 9.66 -13.21 17.54
N ALA A 138 9.61 -14.45 17.06
CA ALA A 138 9.87 -15.67 17.86
C ALA A 138 11.18 -15.61 18.66
N ARG A 139 12.24 -15.03 18.07
CA ARG A 139 13.56 -14.87 18.75
C ARG A 139 13.53 -13.96 19.97
N TYR A 140 12.52 -13.12 20.10
CA TYR A 140 12.37 -12.20 21.24
C TYR A 140 11.35 -12.69 22.26
N ASN A 141 10.57 -13.71 21.92
CA ASN A 141 9.56 -14.30 22.79
C ASN A 141 10.21 -15.34 23.73
N VAL A 142 10.91 -14.85 24.74
CA VAL A 142 11.62 -15.67 25.72
C VAL A 142 11.07 -15.38 27.12
N ALA A 143 11.28 -16.33 28.06
CA ALA A 143 10.79 -16.19 29.44
C ALA A 143 11.20 -14.85 30.06
N GLY A 144 10.25 -14.15 30.67
CA GLY A 144 10.47 -12.84 31.31
C GLY A 144 10.46 -11.65 30.36
N THR A 145 10.10 -11.83 29.07
CA THR A 145 9.93 -10.72 28.09
C THR A 145 8.45 -10.52 27.75
N ALA A 146 8.14 -9.34 27.28
CA ALA A 146 6.85 -9.02 26.65
C ALA A 146 7.08 -8.37 25.29
N LEU A 147 6.30 -8.80 24.29
CA LEU A 147 6.26 -8.17 22.97
C LEU A 147 5.14 -7.15 22.96
N VAL A 148 5.48 -5.90 22.71
CA VAL A 148 4.52 -4.80 22.66
C VAL A 148 4.47 -4.25 21.22
N PHE A 149 3.29 -4.33 20.61
CA PHE A 149 3.03 -3.75 19.30
C PHE A 149 2.33 -2.40 19.47
N MET A 150 2.80 -1.40 18.75
CA MET A 150 2.24 -0.05 18.79
C MET A 150 1.58 0.27 17.45
N GLY A 151 0.28 0.51 17.48
CA GLY A 151 -0.48 1.00 16.33
C GLY A 151 -0.55 2.52 16.30
N HIS A 152 -0.79 3.08 15.11
CA HIS A 152 -0.97 4.52 14.93
C HIS A 152 -2.25 5.03 15.59
N GLY A 153 -3.33 4.23 15.54
CA GLY A 153 -4.67 4.67 15.94
C GLY A 153 -5.33 5.56 14.88
N THR A 154 -6.63 5.74 15.01
CA THR A 154 -7.41 6.61 14.13
C THR A 154 -8.72 7.02 14.80
N GLU A 155 -9.28 8.17 14.43
CA GLU A 155 -10.63 8.57 14.84
C GLU A 155 -11.72 7.93 13.94
N HIS A 156 -11.32 7.23 12.88
CA HIS A 156 -12.21 6.48 12.00
C HIS A 156 -12.77 5.24 12.74
N GLU A 157 -13.96 4.76 12.34
CA GLU A 157 -14.55 3.51 12.88
C GLU A 157 -13.62 2.29 12.75
N ALA A 158 -12.73 2.28 11.74
CA ALA A 158 -11.68 1.28 11.57
C ALA A 158 -10.69 1.20 12.74
N ASN A 159 -10.77 2.10 13.74
CA ASN A 159 -9.98 1.98 14.97
C ASN A 159 -10.27 0.68 15.73
N ALA A 160 -11.46 0.11 15.55
CA ALA A 160 -11.82 -1.20 16.10
C ALA A 160 -10.88 -2.34 15.64
N THR A 161 -10.22 -2.17 14.47
CA THR A 161 -9.23 -3.11 13.94
C THR A 161 -8.06 -3.35 14.91
N TYR A 162 -7.60 -2.30 15.60
CA TYR A 162 -6.51 -2.42 16.58
C TYR A 162 -6.92 -3.26 17.79
N GLY A 163 -8.15 -3.08 18.31
CA GLY A 163 -8.69 -3.90 19.38
C GLY A 163 -8.79 -5.37 18.96
N LYS A 164 -9.34 -5.63 17.78
CA LYS A 164 -9.45 -6.99 17.23
C LYS A 164 -8.07 -7.64 17.04
N LEU A 165 -7.08 -6.91 16.53
CA LEU A 165 -5.72 -7.42 16.38
C LEU A 165 -5.10 -7.77 17.75
N GLN A 166 -5.30 -6.91 18.77
CA GLN A 166 -4.85 -7.16 20.13
C GLN A 166 -5.45 -8.44 20.69
N ASP A 167 -6.77 -8.62 20.57
CA ASP A 167 -7.46 -9.82 21.06
C ASP A 167 -6.91 -11.08 20.38
N CYS A 168 -6.74 -11.05 19.06
CA CYS A 168 -6.16 -12.17 18.33
C CYS A 168 -4.73 -12.49 18.79
N LEU A 169 -3.88 -11.48 19.04
CA LEU A 169 -2.51 -11.68 19.53
C LEU A 169 -2.47 -12.29 20.93
N LEU A 170 -3.37 -11.89 21.83
CA LEU A 170 -3.43 -12.42 23.21
C LEU A 170 -3.88 -13.87 23.27
N TYR A 171 -4.70 -14.32 22.32
CA TYR A 171 -5.20 -15.72 22.29
C TYR A 171 -4.26 -16.69 21.57
N THR A 172 -3.21 -16.21 20.93
CA THR A 172 -2.24 -17.04 20.18
C THR A 172 -0.88 -17.16 20.84
N SER A 173 -0.68 -16.50 21.99
CA SER A 173 0.58 -16.49 22.77
C SER A 173 0.57 -17.50 23.91
#